data_0c79fa6add09aa4a27c7391d8da83bf9
#
_entry.id   0c79fa6add09aa4a27c7391d8da83bf9
#
_cell.length_a   1.000
_cell.length_b   1.000
_cell.length_c   1.000
_cell.angle_alpha   90.00
_cell.angle_beta   90.00
_cell.angle_gamma   90.00
#
_symmetry.space_group_name_H-M   'P 1'
#
loop_
_entity.id
_entity.type
_entity.pdbx_description
1 polymer ?
#
loop_
_entity_poly.entity_id
_entity_poly.type
_entity_poly.pdbx_seq_one_letter_code
_entity_poly.pdbx_strand_id
1 'polypeptide(L)'
;AKGFPDSRYTLQLYPEDCTGCGQCVQACPVRVEADEEHEGERAITMMDKAPHLAGQKQALRWFESLPWPARERVDFSTVRGAQFLEPLFEFSGACAGCGETPYLKLLTQLFGDRMLVANATGCSSIYGGNLPTTPWAKNSEGKGPAWSNSLFEDNAEFGFGFRLTADQHRGQAAAALQAMKGDLGEALVESLIKAPQRLESEIDGV
;
A
#
# COMPACT_ATOMS: atom_id res chain seq x y z
N ALA A 1 16.86 -14.31 3.77
CA ALA A 1 16.46 -13.18 4.61
C ALA A 1 15.69 -13.69 5.84
N LYS A 2 15.70 -12.96 6.97
CA LYS A 2 14.94 -13.32 8.17
C LYS A 2 13.44 -13.38 7.80
N GLY A 3 12.76 -14.49 8.12
CA GLY A 3 11.37 -14.73 7.71
C GLY A 3 11.19 -15.36 6.33
N PHE A 4 12.26 -15.40 5.51
CA PHE A 4 12.23 -15.93 4.15
C PHE A 4 13.43 -16.86 3.91
N PRO A 5 13.46 -18.06 4.56
CA PRO A 5 14.50 -19.05 4.32
C PRO A 5 14.45 -19.48 2.86
N ASP A 6 15.60 -19.79 2.27
CA ASP A 6 15.76 -20.25 0.90
C ASP A 6 15.23 -19.30 -0.20
N SER A 7 15.00 -18.04 0.17
CA SER A 7 14.54 -17.01 -0.75
C SER A 7 15.65 -16.01 -1.05
N ARG A 8 15.60 -15.45 -2.25
CA ARG A 8 16.47 -14.36 -2.68
C ARG A 8 15.65 -13.09 -2.81
N TYR A 9 16.23 -11.98 -2.38
CA TYR A 9 15.66 -10.66 -2.64
C TYR A 9 15.96 -10.27 -4.09
N THR A 10 14.95 -9.74 -4.76
CA THR A 10 15.12 -9.08 -6.06
C THR A 10 14.40 -7.74 -6.05
N LEU A 11 14.92 -6.79 -6.77
CA LEU A 11 14.31 -5.51 -7.02
C LEU A 11 13.97 -5.44 -8.50
N GLN A 12 12.70 -5.23 -8.80
CA GLN A 12 12.21 -5.05 -10.17
C GLN A 12 11.87 -3.60 -10.42
N LEU A 13 12.25 -3.12 -11.56
CA LEU A 13 11.99 -1.79 -12.07
C LEU A 13 10.89 -1.89 -13.14
N TYR A 14 10.01 -0.89 -13.19
CA TYR A 14 9.06 -0.70 -14.30
C TYR A 14 9.74 0.12 -15.40
N PRO A 15 10.32 -0.53 -16.42
CA PRO A 15 11.25 0.13 -17.32
C PRO A 15 10.57 1.13 -18.26
N GLU A 16 9.29 0.94 -18.56
CA GLU A 16 8.54 1.87 -19.42
C GLU A 16 8.19 3.16 -18.68
N ASP A 17 7.92 3.08 -17.38
CA ASP A 17 7.51 4.19 -16.53
C ASP A 17 8.71 4.91 -15.89
N CYS A 18 9.91 4.34 -15.99
CA CYS A 18 11.11 4.95 -15.45
C CYS A 18 11.46 6.26 -16.17
N THR A 19 11.45 7.36 -15.43
CA THR A 19 11.77 8.70 -15.93
C THR A 19 13.28 9.01 -15.95
N GLY A 20 14.12 8.12 -15.41
CA GLY A 20 15.57 8.33 -15.36
C GLY A 20 16.02 9.37 -14.32
N CYS A 21 15.24 9.65 -13.29
CA CYS A 21 15.55 10.69 -12.29
C CYS A 21 16.77 10.39 -11.40
N GLY A 22 17.29 9.14 -11.37
CA GLY A 22 18.47 8.73 -10.60
C GLY A 22 18.30 8.61 -9.09
N GLN A 23 17.13 8.88 -8.54
CA GLN A 23 16.87 8.85 -7.09
C GLN A 23 17.15 7.49 -6.45
N CYS A 24 16.77 6.39 -7.11
CA CYS A 24 17.03 5.04 -6.64
C CYS A 24 18.54 4.73 -6.56
N VAL A 25 19.31 5.23 -7.51
CA VAL A 25 20.78 5.10 -7.51
C VAL A 25 21.39 5.88 -6.35
N GLN A 26 20.95 7.13 -6.14
CA GLN A 26 21.45 7.94 -5.02
C GLN A 26 21.11 7.36 -3.66
N ALA A 27 19.90 6.82 -3.51
CA ALA A 27 19.42 6.23 -2.25
C ALA A 27 19.98 4.82 -1.97
N CYS A 28 20.52 4.12 -2.98
CA CYS A 28 21.02 2.75 -2.80
C CYS A 28 22.18 2.70 -1.79
N PRO A 29 22.03 1.99 -0.66
CA PRO A 29 23.06 1.89 0.35
C PRO A 29 24.14 0.86 0.02
N VAL A 30 23.86 -0.03 -0.94
CA VAL A 30 24.73 -1.16 -1.28
C VAL A 30 25.73 -0.74 -2.37
N ARG A 31 27.01 -0.98 -2.10
CA ARG A 31 28.07 -0.84 -3.09
C ARG A 31 28.51 -2.22 -3.53
N VAL A 32 28.89 -2.34 -4.79
CA VAL A 32 29.53 -3.53 -5.32
C VAL A 32 30.93 -3.65 -4.71
N GLU A 33 31.36 -4.85 -4.37
CA GLU A 33 32.73 -5.08 -3.93
C GLU A 33 33.67 -4.64 -5.04
N ALA A 34 34.71 -3.90 -4.67
CA ALA A 34 35.65 -3.34 -5.61
C ALA A 34 36.40 -4.47 -6.36
N ASP A 35 36.24 -4.51 -7.66
CA ASP A 35 37.10 -5.25 -8.58
C ASP A 35 37.71 -4.27 -9.59
N GLU A 36 38.48 -4.77 -10.56
CA GLU A 36 39.17 -3.93 -11.52
C GLU A 36 38.23 -3.12 -12.45
N GLU A 37 36.94 -3.52 -12.56
CA GLU A 37 35.94 -2.92 -13.46
C GLU A 37 34.92 -2.06 -12.71
N HIS A 38 34.66 -2.30 -11.39
CA HIS A 38 33.51 -1.78 -10.67
C HIS A 38 33.84 -1.03 -9.37
N GLU A 39 34.98 -0.38 -9.28
CA GLU A 39 35.41 0.31 -8.05
C GLU A 39 34.42 1.41 -7.63
N GLY A 40 33.76 1.20 -6.49
CA GLY A 40 32.89 2.19 -5.88
C GLY A 40 31.49 2.31 -6.48
N GLU A 41 31.10 1.49 -7.44
CA GLU A 41 29.77 1.49 -8.03
C GLU A 41 28.70 1.07 -7.02
N ARG A 42 27.50 1.59 -7.21
CA ARG A 42 26.33 1.14 -6.43
C ARG A 42 25.72 -0.10 -7.09
N ALA A 43 25.04 -0.92 -6.29
CA ALA A 43 24.36 -2.12 -6.81
C ALA A 43 23.25 -1.79 -7.83
N ILE A 44 22.77 -0.53 -7.83
CA ILE A 44 21.85 0.01 -8.83
C ILE A 44 22.58 1.09 -9.61
N THR A 45 22.63 0.97 -10.93
CA THR A 45 23.29 1.92 -11.83
C THR A 45 22.35 2.39 -12.93
N MET A 46 22.63 3.57 -13.48
CA MET A 46 21.92 4.07 -14.66
C MET A 46 22.55 3.53 -15.92
N MET A 47 21.73 3.13 -16.87
CA MET A 47 22.20 2.66 -18.19
C MET A 47 21.18 3.02 -19.28
N ASP A 48 21.56 2.88 -20.54
CA ASP A 48 20.67 3.07 -21.67
C ASP A 48 19.49 2.08 -21.62
N LYS A 49 18.29 2.63 -21.74
CA LYS A 49 17.03 1.86 -21.62
C LYS A 49 16.82 0.91 -22.80
N ALA A 50 17.07 1.37 -24.03
CA ALA A 50 16.65 0.69 -25.26
C ALA A 50 17.18 -0.75 -25.38
N PRO A 51 18.48 -1.05 -25.14
CA PRO A 51 19.00 -2.42 -25.27
C PRO A 51 18.41 -3.41 -24.27
N HIS A 52 17.96 -2.93 -23.11
CA HIS A 52 17.50 -3.77 -21.99
C HIS A 52 15.98 -3.90 -21.90
N LEU A 53 15.22 -3.08 -22.63
CA LEU A 53 13.77 -2.96 -22.48
C LEU A 53 13.02 -4.28 -22.66
N ALA A 54 13.35 -5.06 -23.69
CA ALA A 54 12.65 -6.31 -23.98
C ALA A 54 12.86 -7.36 -22.86
N GLY A 55 14.08 -7.52 -22.38
CA GLY A 55 14.41 -8.42 -21.27
C GLY A 55 13.78 -7.98 -19.96
N GLN A 56 13.79 -6.69 -19.68
CA GLN A 56 13.18 -6.12 -18.47
C GLN A 56 11.65 -6.26 -18.47
N LYS A 57 10.97 -6.12 -19.60
CA LYS A 57 9.54 -6.40 -19.73
C LYS A 57 9.19 -7.87 -19.44
N GLN A 58 10.03 -8.79 -19.88
CA GLN A 58 9.83 -10.20 -19.58
C GLN A 58 10.03 -10.48 -18.08
N ALA A 59 11.06 -9.93 -17.48
CA ALA A 59 11.31 -10.03 -16.04
C ALA A 59 10.17 -9.43 -15.21
N LEU A 60 9.64 -8.28 -15.64
CA LEU A 60 8.50 -7.62 -15.00
C LEU A 60 7.25 -8.49 -15.00
N ARG A 61 6.88 -9.10 -16.12
CA ARG A 61 5.71 -10.02 -16.20
C ARG A 61 5.83 -11.19 -15.23
N TRP A 62 7.04 -11.73 -15.10
CA TRP A 62 7.29 -12.79 -14.13
C TRP A 62 7.18 -12.25 -12.69
N PHE A 63 7.75 -11.08 -12.41
CA PHE A 63 7.69 -10.43 -11.10
C PHE A 63 6.24 -10.17 -10.67
N GLU A 64 5.40 -9.64 -11.57
CA GLU A 64 3.98 -9.37 -11.31
C GLU A 64 3.16 -10.64 -11.09
N SER A 65 3.64 -11.80 -11.54
CA SER A 65 2.99 -13.10 -11.28
C SER A 65 3.29 -13.68 -9.90
N LEU A 66 4.24 -13.11 -9.16
CA LEU A 66 4.59 -13.57 -7.82
C LEU A 66 3.53 -13.15 -6.80
N PRO A 67 3.13 -14.05 -5.90
CA PRO A 67 2.21 -13.64 -4.82
C PRO A 67 2.91 -12.72 -3.84
N TRP A 68 2.16 -11.78 -3.29
CA TRP A 68 2.63 -10.98 -2.16
C TRP A 68 2.89 -11.86 -0.93
N PRO A 69 3.90 -11.53 -0.12
CA PRO A 69 4.14 -12.26 1.13
C PRO A 69 2.96 -12.13 2.09
N ALA A 70 2.62 -13.21 2.76
CA ALA A 70 1.66 -13.16 3.86
C ALA A 70 2.19 -12.23 4.98
N ARG A 71 1.30 -11.42 5.56
CA ARG A 71 1.65 -10.39 6.56
C ARG A 71 2.37 -10.99 7.78
N GLU A 72 1.97 -12.18 8.20
CA GLU A 72 2.54 -12.89 9.37
C GLU A 72 4.03 -13.25 9.18
N ARG A 73 4.49 -13.28 7.93
CA ARG A 73 5.89 -13.55 7.60
C ARG A 73 6.77 -12.30 7.60
N VAL A 74 6.17 -11.13 7.69
CA VAL A 74 6.83 -9.84 7.54
C VAL A 74 6.86 -9.10 8.88
N ASP A 75 8.03 -8.64 9.31
CA ASP A 75 8.14 -7.74 10.44
C ASP A 75 7.83 -6.30 10.00
N PHE A 76 6.55 -5.97 9.91
CA PHE A 76 6.07 -4.65 9.49
C PHE A 76 6.10 -3.59 10.61
N SER A 77 6.64 -3.91 11.79
CA SER A 77 6.95 -2.91 12.82
C SER A 77 8.10 -1.98 12.40
N THR A 78 8.82 -2.35 11.34
CA THR A 78 9.90 -1.56 10.75
C THR A 78 9.50 -1.07 9.36
N VAL A 79 9.95 0.15 8.99
CA VAL A 79 9.73 0.70 7.64
C VAL A 79 10.24 -0.26 6.57
N ARG A 80 11.42 -0.85 6.77
CA ARG A 80 11.99 -1.81 5.83
C ARG A 80 11.12 -3.05 5.65
N GLY A 81 10.58 -3.59 6.72
CA GLY A 81 9.69 -4.75 6.66
C GLY A 81 8.37 -4.43 5.97
N ALA A 82 7.77 -3.28 6.30
CA ALA A 82 6.52 -2.83 5.67
C ALA A 82 6.61 -2.74 4.14
N GLN A 83 7.80 -2.51 3.56
CA GLN A 83 7.99 -2.46 2.10
C GLN A 83 7.77 -3.82 1.39
N PHE A 84 7.68 -4.92 2.12
CA PHE A 84 7.32 -6.22 1.56
C PHE A 84 5.81 -6.47 1.50
N LEU A 85 5.00 -5.61 2.10
CA LEU A 85 3.54 -5.67 2.02
C LEU A 85 3.05 -5.08 0.70
N GLU A 86 1.92 -5.58 0.21
CA GLU A 86 1.28 -5.10 -1.02
C GLU A 86 0.92 -3.61 -0.89
N PRO A 87 1.44 -2.75 -1.77
CA PRO A 87 1.04 -1.35 -1.79
C PRO A 87 -0.26 -1.17 -2.56
N LEU A 88 -1.18 -0.38 -2.02
CA LEU A 88 -2.42 0.00 -2.70
C LEU A 88 -2.42 1.48 -3.11
N PHE A 89 -1.24 2.06 -3.19
CA PHE A 89 -0.95 3.37 -3.77
C PHE A 89 0.43 3.35 -4.42
N GLU A 90 0.49 3.38 -5.75
CA GLU A 90 1.74 3.39 -6.52
C GLU A 90 1.61 4.19 -7.81
N PHE A 91 2.75 4.56 -8.39
CA PHE A 91 2.84 5.19 -9.72
C PHE A 91 2.00 6.45 -9.85
N SER A 92 1.96 7.27 -8.81
CA SER A 92 1.27 8.55 -8.84
C SER A 92 1.92 9.52 -9.83
N GLY A 93 1.14 10.45 -10.37
CA GLY A 93 1.64 11.55 -11.20
C GLY A 93 2.34 12.67 -10.42
N ALA A 94 2.78 12.42 -9.18
CA ALA A 94 3.53 13.37 -8.37
C ALA A 94 4.93 13.63 -8.95
N CYS A 95 5.56 14.72 -8.52
CA CYS A 95 6.92 15.07 -8.93
C CYS A 95 7.94 14.00 -8.53
N ALA A 96 8.97 13.81 -9.33
CA ALA A 96 10.10 12.96 -8.97
C ALA A 96 10.71 13.44 -7.63
N GLY A 97 10.87 12.48 -6.69
CA GLY A 97 11.35 12.80 -5.34
C GLY A 97 10.31 13.50 -4.43
N CYS A 98 9.01 13.39 -4.75
CA CYS A 98 7.95 13.87 -3.87
C CYS A 98 8.11 13.31 -2.45
N GLY A 99 8.11 14.17 -1.44
CA GLY A 99 8.26 13.77 -0.04
C GLY A 99 6.98 13.21 0.60
N GLU A 100 5.82 13.35 -0.03
CA GLU A 100 4.53 12.91 0.50
C GLU A 100 4.16 11.48 0.06
N THR A 101 4.34 11.16 -1.21
CA THR A 101 3.87 9.90 -1.80
C THR A 101 4.45 8.63 -1.16
N PRO A 102 5.69 8.59 -0.64
CA PRO A 102 6.20 7.44 0.10
C PRO A 102 5.41 7.15 1.39
N TYR A 103 4.91 8.17 2.07
CA TYR A 103 4.08 7.99 3.27
C TYR A 103 2.69 7.46 2.93
N LEU A 104 2.09 7.90 1.81
CA LEU A 104 0.82 7.35 1.33
C LEU A 104 0.98 5.88 0.93
N LYS A 105 2.06 5.53 0.23
CA LYS A 105 2.39 4.14 -0.06
C LYS A 105 2.48 3.32 1.23
N LEU A 106 3.24 3.77 2.22
CA LEU A 106 3.38 3.10 3.52
C LEU A 106 2.03 2.94 4.23
N LEU A 107 1.20 3.98 4.26
CA LEU A 107 -0.13 3.91 4.85
C LEU A 107 -1.00 2.84 4.19
N THR A 108 -0.95 2.74 2.86
CA THR A 108 -1.72 1.72 2.14
C THR A 108 -1.17 0.31 2.35
N GLN A 109 0.14 0.16 2.52
CA GLN A 109 0.75 -1.12 2.88
C GLN A 109 0.31 -1.60 4.27
N LEU A 110 0.08 -0.68 5.19
CA LEU A 110 -0.32 -1.00 6.57
C LEU A 110 -1.85 -1.14 6.73
N PHE A 111 -2.63 -0.30 6.08
CA PHE A 111 -4.06 -0.14 6.34
C PHE A 111 -4.93 -0.03 5.08
N GLY A 112 -4.37 -0.19 3.89
CA GLY A 112 -5.03 0.16 2.63
C GLY A 112 -6.32 -0.61 2.34
N ASP A 113 -6.43 -1.84 2.81
CA ASP A 113 -7.61 -2.70 2.66
C ASP A 113 -8.88 -2.14 3.34
N ARG A 114 -8.71 -1.25 4.33
CA ARG A 114 -9.80 -0.69 5.16
C ARG A 114 -9.74 0.84 5.32
N MET A 115 -8.93 1.51 4.51
CA MET A 115 -8.70 2.95 4.62
C MET A 115 -9.83 3.77 4.01
N LEU A 116 -10.31 4.79 4.75
CA LEU A 116 -11.16 5.85 4.23
C LEU A 116 -10.35 7.15 4.21
N VAL A 117 -10.28 7.80 3.07
CA VAL A 117 -9.47 9.01 2.87
C VAL A 117 -10.35 10.19 2.52
N ALA A 118 -10.40 11.18 3.41
CA ALA A 118 -10.93 12.50 3.15
C ALA A 118 -9.79 13.44 2.79
N ASN A 119 -9.58 13.68 1.50
CA ASN A 119 -8.48 14.47 1.00
C ASN A 119 -8.87 15.94 0.88
N ALA A 120 -8.02 16.84 1.35
CA ALA A 120 -8.15 18.28 1.10
C ALA A 120 -7.56 18.65 -0.26
N THR A 121 -8.12 19.65 -0.92
CA THR A 121 -7.59 20.15 -2.20
C THR A 121 -6.13 20.62 -2.08
N GLY A 122 -5.29 20.06 -2.93
CA GLY A 122 -3.85 20.31 -2.98
C GLY A 122 -3.17 19.44 -4.03
N CYS A 123 -1.86 19.22 -3.93
CA CYS A 123 -1.13 18.30 -4.81
C CYS A 123 -1.75 16.90 -4.81
N SER A 124 -2.16 16.40 -3.65
CA SER A 124 -2.78 15.10 -3.47
C SER A 124 -4.10 14.95 -4.25
N SER A 125 -4.83 16.03 -4.49
CA SER A 125 -6.02 16.02 -5.34
C SER A 125 -5.68 15.72 -6.79
N ILE A 126 -4.55 16.25 -7.27
CA ILE A 126 -4.12 16.11 -8.65
C ILE A 126 -3.58 14.70 -8.88
N TYR A 127 -2.59 14.26 -8.11
CA TYR A 127 -2.01 12.92 -8.33
C TYR A 127 -2.92 11.78 -7.84
N GLY A 128 -3.81 12.04 -6.87
CA GLY A 128 -4.75 11.04 -6.33
C GLY A 128 -6.06 10.92 -7.11
N GLY A 129 -6.54 12.00 -7.72
CA GLY A 129 -7.81 12.08 -8.45
C GLY A 129 -7.69 12.18 -9.97
N ASN A 130 -6.54 11.93 -10.56
CA ASN A 130 -6.29 12.07 -11.99
C ASN A 130 -6.86 10.88 -12.77
N LEU A 131 -8.11 10.99 -13.22
CA LEU A 131 -8.79 9.96 -13.99
C LEU A 131 -8.42 10.05 -15.50
N PRO A 132 -8.41 8.92 -16.24
CA PRO A 132 -8.83 7.57 -15.82
C PRO A 132 -7.75 6.77 -15.07
N THR A 133 -6.53 7.28 -14.99
CA THR A 133 -5.43 6.63 -14.27
C THR A 133 -5.38 7.13 -12.82
N THR A 134 -5.47 6.22 -11.88
CA THR A 134 -5.36 6.53 -10.47
C THR A 134 -4.23 5.74 -9.83
N PRO A 135 -3.47 6.31 -8.86
CA PRO A 135 -2.47 5.57 -8.11
C PRO A 135 -3.07 4.60 -7.07
N TRP A 136 -4.37 4.72 -6.80
CA TRP A 136 -5.08 3.89 -5.84
C TRP A 136 -5.45 2.55 -6.45
N ALA A 137 -5.18 1.45 -5.74
CA ALA A 137 -5.42 0.08 -6.18
C ALA A 137 -6.29 -0.69 -5.18
N LYS A 138 -6.70 -1.88 -5.61
CA LYS A 138 -7.38 -2.89 -4.77
C LYS A 138 -6.51 -4.14 -4.75
N ASN A 139 -6.51 -4.83 -3.60
CA ASN A 139 -5.87 -6.12 -3.46
C ASN A 139 -6.65 -7.24 -4.20
N SER A 140 -6.14 -8.47 -4.14
CA SER A 140 -6.77 -9.65 -4.77
C SER A 140 -8.19 -9.97 -4.24
N GLU A 141 -8.54 -9.47 -3.04
CA GLU A 141 -9.89 -9.61 -2.45
C GLU A 141 -10.84 -8.49 -2.87
N GLY A 142 -10.39 -7.55 -3.70
CA GLY A 142 -11.16 -6.40 -4.12
C GLY A 142 -11.27 -5.28 -3.07
N LYS A 143 -10.50 -5.36 -1.99
CA LYS A 143 -10.43 -4.35 -0.92
C LYS A 143 -9.36 -3.32 -1.24
N GLY A 144 -9.60 -2.06 -0.91
CA GLY A 144 -8.64 -0.98 -1.11
C GLY A 144 -9.14 0.35 -0.56
N PRO A 145 -8.31 1.40 -0.59
CA PRO A 145 -8.67 2.70 -0.06
C PRO A 145 -9.90 3.29 -0.75
N ALA A 146 -10.85 3.77 0.03
CA ALA A 146 -11.93 4.63 -0.45
C ALA A 146 -11.47 6.09 -0.33
N TRP A 147 -11.23 6.72 -1.48
CA TRP A 147 -10.69 8.08 -1.54
C TRP A 147 -11.72 9.04 -2.10
N SER A 148 -11.87 10.17 -1.44
CA SER A 148 -12.70 11.29 -1.89
C SER A 148 -12.03 12.61 -1.56
N ASN A 149 -12.28 13.62 -2.41
CA ASN A 149 -11.72 14.95 -2.26
C ASN A 149 -12.78 15.96 -1.82
N SER A 150 -12.38 16.90 -0.99
CA SER A 150 -13.14 18.08 -0.62
C SER A 150 -12.34 19.34 -0.86
N LEU A 151 -12.97 20.52 -0.68
CA LEU A 151 -12.22 21.77 -0.63
C LEU A 151 -11.35 21.82 0.62
N PHE A 152 -10.30 22.64 0.57
CA PHE A 152 -9.41 22.81 1.73
C PHE A 152 -10.17 23.34 2.95
N GLU A 153 -11.13 24.24 2.73
CA GLU A 153 -11.89 24.94 3.77
C GLU A 153 -12.86 24.04 4.51
N ASP A 154 -13.39 22.99 3.87
CA ASP A 154 -14.42 22.11 4.44
C ASP A 154 -13.92 20.68 4.75
N ASN A 155 -12.61 20.44 4.64
CA ASN A 155 -12.07 19.09 4.79
C ASN A 155 -12.29 18.51 6.20
N ALA A 156 -12.26 19.33 7.24
CA ALA A 156 -12.49 18.89 8.61
C ALA A 156 -13.91 18.33 8.79
N GLU A 157 -14.92 19.03 8.28
CA GLU A 157 -16.32 18.62 8.31
C GLU A 157 -16.55 17.40 7.44
N PHE A 158 -15.91 17.35 6.27
CA PHE A 158 -15.99 16.20 5.36
C PHE A 158 -15.43 14.92 5.99
N GLY A 159 -14.25 15.00 6.59
CA GLY A 159 -13.64 13.87 7.29
C GLY A 159 -14.44 13.47 8.55
N PHE A 160 -14.99 14.43 9.27
CA PHE A 160 -15.88 14.17 10.39
C PHE A 160 -17.16 13.47 9.94
N GLY A 161 -17.71 13.84 8.79
CA GLY A 161 -18.85 13.16 8.17
C GLY A 161 -18.58 11.67 7.90
N PHE A 162 -17.38 11.31 7.41
CA PHE A 162 -16.98 9.91 7.26
C PHE A 162 -16.97 9.17 8.59
N ARG A 163 -16.46 9.80 9.64
CA ARG A 163 -16.44 9.20 10.98
C ARG A 163 -17.85 8.96 11.50
N LEU A 164 -18.74 9.93 11.40
CA LEU A 164 -20.12 9.80 11.81
C LEU A 164 -20.85 8.70 11.05
N THR A 165 -20.64 8.62 9.73
CA THR A 165 -21.22 7.58 8.88
C THR A 165 -20.73 6.19 9.30
N ALA A 166 -19.43 6.02 9.54
CA ALA A 166 -18.85 4.75 9.98
C ALA A 166 -19.44 4.33 11.36
N ASP A 167 -19.56 5.26 12.30
CA ASP A 167 -20.15 4.98 13.61
C ASP A 167 -21.64 4.62 13.51
N GLN A 168 -22.38 5.29 12.63
CA GLN A 168 -23.80 4.99 12.38
C GLN A 168 -23.97 3.59 11.78
N HIS A 169 -23.18 3.23 10.75
CA HIS A 169 -23.22 1.90 10.14
C HIS A 169 -22.88 0.81 11.15
N ARG A 170 -21.88 1.04 12.00
CA ARG A 170 -21.54 0.13 13.09
C ARG A 170 -22.70 -0.04 14.07
N GLY A 171 -23.34 1.05 14.44
CA GLY A 171 -24.55 1.02 15.31
C GLY A 171 -25.71 0.25 14.68
N GLN A 172 -25.96 0.46 13.39
CA GLN A 172 -26.99 -0.28 12.65
C GLN A 172 -26.68 -1.77 12.57
N ALA A 173 -25.41 -2.14 12.27
CA ALA A 173 -24.99 -3.53 12.23
C ALA A 173 -25.15 -4.23 13.59
N ALA A 174 -24.76 -3.56 14.68
CA ALA A 174 -24.94 -4.08 16.03
C ALA A 174 -26.44 -4.26 16.39
N ALA A 175 -27.29 -3.31 16.01
CA ALA A 175 -28.74 -3.42 16.21
C ALA A 175 -29.35 -4.56 15.40
N ALA A 176 -28.91 -4.74 14.14
CA ALA A 176 -29.35 -5.87 13.31
C ALA A 176 -28.93 -7.22 13.91
N LEU A 177 -27.68 -7.35 14.36
CA LEU A 177 -27.21 -8.56 15.06
C LEU A 177 -28.03 -8.86 16.32
N GLN A 178 -28.36 -7.84 17.12
CA GLN A 178 -29.22 -8.01 18.29
C GLN A 178 -30.63 -8.48 17.91
N ALA A 179 -31.23 -7.94 16.85
CA ALA A 179 -32.53 -8.37 16.35
C ALA A 179 -32.54 -9.83 15.87
N MET A 180 -31.41 -10.30 15.31
CA MET A 180 -31.22 -11.67 14.82
C MET A 180 -30.73 -12.65 15.89
N LYS A 181 -30.67 -12.25 17.16
CA LYS A 181 -30.13 -13.04 18.28
C LYS A 181 -30.78 -14.42 18.41
N GLY A 182 -32.08 -14.50 18.14
CA GLY A 182 -32.83 -15.77 18.18
C GLY A 182 -32.41 -16.77 17.12
N ASP A 183 -32.04 -16.28 15.93
CA ASP A 183 -31.67 -17.13 14.78
C ASP A 183 -30.18 -17.50 14.80
N LEU A 184 -29.32 -16.58 15.20
CA LEU A 184 -27.86 -16.73 15.18
C LEU A 184 -27.28 -17.35 16.47
N GLY A 185 -28.02 -17.26 17.56
CA GLY A 185 -27.58 -17.67 18.89
C GLY A 185 -26.89 -16.53 19.67
N GLU A 186 -27.21 -16.48 20.96
CA GLU A 186 -26.78 -15.39 21.86
C GLU A 186 -25.25 -15.28 21.98
N ALA A 187 -24.55 -16.40 22.12
CA ALA A 187 -23.10 -16.42 22.30
C ALA A 187 -22.35 -15.85 21.10
N LEU A 188 -22.78 -16.16 19.86
CA LEU A 188 -22.18 -15.61 18.64
C LEU A 188 -22.41 -14.11 18.55
N VAL A 189 -23.65 -13.66 18.72
CA VAL A 189 -23.99 -12.23 18.64
C VAL A 189 -23.20 -11.41 19.67
N GLU A 190 -23.11 -11.90 20.91
CA GLU A 190 -22.31 -11.21 21.94
C GLU A 190 -20.82 -11.17 21.60
N SER A 191 -20.27 -12.25 21.06
CA SER A 191 -18.85 -12.29 20.67
C SER A 191 -18.54 -11.27 19.56
N LEU A 192 -19.38 -11.17 18.54
CA LEU A 192 -19.24 -10.22 17.44
C LEU A 192 -19.34 -8.76 17.91
N ILE A 193 -20.33 -8.45 18.73
CA ILE A 193 -20.54 -7.07 19.22
C ILE A 193 -19.42 -6.63 20.17
N LYS A 194 -18.91 -7.54 20.99
CA LYS A 194 -17.86 -7.25 21.97
C LYS A 194 -16.44 -7.40 21.44
N ALA A 195 -16.29 -7.88 20.19
CA ALA A 195 -14.97 -8.07 19.57
C ALA A 195 -14.15 -6.77 19.60
N PRO A 196 -12.92 -6.78 20.13
CA PRO A 196 -12.14 -5.55 20.33
C PRO A 196 -11.69 -4.89 19.02
N GLN A 197 -11.46 -5.67 17.95
CA GLN A 197 -11.10 -5.21 16.61
C GLN A 197 -9.96 -4.15 16.60
N ARG A 198 -8.93 -4.34 17.43
CA ARG A 198 -7.78 -3.44 17.55
C ARG A 198 -6.54 -3.99 16.86
N LEU A 199 -6.37 -5.30 16.94
CA LEU A 199 -5.29 -6.03 16.27
C LEU A 199 -5.83 -6.65 14.98
N GLU A 200 -4.96 -6.86 14.01
CA GLU A 200 -5.33 -7.47 12.72
C GLU A 200 -5.98 -8.85 12.92
N SER A 201 -5.37 -9.71 13.73
CA SER A 201 -5.93 -11.02 14.08
C SER A 201 -7.30 -10.97 14.75
N GLU A 202 -7.64 -9.89 15.43
CA GLU A 202 -8.98 -9.66 16.02
C GLU A 202 -9.99 -9.19 14.97
N ILE A 203 -9.52 -8.44 13.97
CA ILE A 203 -10.33 -7.96 12.84
C ILE A 203 -10.67 -9.10 11.89
N ASP A 204 -9.68 -9.93 11.57
CA ASP A 204 -9.85 -11.08 10.68
C ASP A 204 -10.71 -12.20 11.30
N GLY A 205 -10.86 -12.21 12.61
CA GLY A 205 -11.68 -13.17 13.36
C GLY A 205 -13.16 -12.79 13.48
N VAL A 206 -13.57 -11.63 12.96
CA VAL A 206 -14.93 -11.10 13.03
C VAL A 206 -15.60 -11.11 11.67
#